data_4f4f90e1fb15d6cce7a066318f503e87
#
_entry.id   4f4f90e1fb15d6cce7a066318f503e87
#
_cell.length_a   1.000
_cell.length_b   1.000
_cell.length_c   1.000
_cell.angle_alpha   90.00
_cell.angle_beta   90.00
_cell.angle_gamma   90.00
#
_symmetry.space_group_name_H-M   'P 1'
#
loop_
_entity.id
_entity.type
_entity.pdbx_description
1 polymer ?
#
loop_
_entity_poly.entity_id
_entity_poly.type
_entity_poly.pdbx_seq_one_letter_code
_entity_poly.pdbx_strand_id
1 'polypeptide(L)'
;MKAEMGGKTSTLSDSAQRVFFDTNIVVYCFDTLEPRKQTRAKDLLAHALNSQLGIVSYQVVQEFCNVACKAKRLQLPQERILAYVNLVLQPMNQVGSSPALIESALRLRSEHSFSFYDSLIIASATQAKCQVLYSEDMQHLQRVGNLQIVNPFLIVANELP
;
A
#
# COMPACT_ATOMS: atom_id res chain seq x y z
N MET A 1 34.03 -46.20 -10.58
CA MET A 1 33.00 -45.94 -9.58
C MET A 1 32.80 -44.40 -9.50
N LYS A 2 31.84 -43.89 -10.22
CA LYS A 2 31.55 -42.42 -10.27
C LYS A 2 30.46 -42.12 -9.29
N ALA A 3 30.72 -41.26 -8.31
CA ALA A 3 29.69 -40.72 -7.43
C ALA A 3 29.18 -39.44 -8.04
N GLU A 4 27.90 -39.44 -8.45
CA GLU A 4 27.14 -38.26 -8.86
C GLU A 4 26.68 -37.52 -7.62
N MET A 5 27.24 -36.33 -7.39
CA MET A 5 26.70 -35.37 -6.44
C MET A 5 25.61 -34.56 -7.11
N GLY A 6 24.35 -34.95 -6.89
CA GLY A 6 23.19 -34.18 -7.26
C GLY A 6 23.07 -32.91 -6.40
N GLY A 7 23.49 -31.78 -6.92
CA GLY A 7 23.23 -30.48 -6.34
C GLY A 7 21.74 -30.16 -6.48
N LYS A 8 20.99 -30.17 -5.37
CA LYS A 8 19.66 -29.57 -5.30
C LYS A 8 19.84 -28.05 -5.29
N THR A 9 19.70 -27.44 -6.45
CA THR A 9 19.45 -26.00 -6.54
C THR A 9 18.03 -25.75 -6.04
N SER A 10 17.87 -25.31 -4.79
CA SER A 10 16.65 -24.72 -4.33
C SER A 10 16.47 -23.38 -5.03
N THR A 11 15.70 -23.37 -6.12
CA THR A 11 15.14 -22.16 -6.65
C THR A 11 14.15 -21.62 -5.62
N LEU A 12 14.60 -20.72 -4.74
CA LEU A 12 13.74 -19.79 -4.07
C LEU A 12 13.09 -18.96 -5.19
N SER A 13 11.83 -19.26 -5.50
CA SER A 13 11.03 -18.37 -6.31
C SER A 13 10.92 -17.07 -5.53
N ASP A 14 11.69 -16.08 -5.94
CA ASP A 14 11.53 -14.69 -5.55
C ASP A 14 10.21 -14.23 -6.15
N SER A 15 9.09 -14.64 -5.50
CA SER A 15 7.77 -14.23 -5.90
C SER A 15 7.65 -12.77 -5.53
N ALA A 16 7.79 -11.92 -6.51
CA ALA A 16 7.70 -10.47 -6.39
C ALA A 16 6.43 -10.09 -5.58
N GLN A 17 6.62 -9.51 -4.39
CA GLN A 17 5.55 -9.22 -3.45
C GLN A 17 4.75 -8.00 -3.91
N ARG A 18 3.45 -8.16 -4.07
CA ARG A 18 2.54 -7.04 -4.32
C ARG A 18 2.29 -6.29 -3.01
N VAL A 19 2.39 -4.97 -3.08
CA VAL A 19 2.22 -4.09 -1.92
C VAL A 19 1.06 -3.13 -2.15
N PHE A 20 0.25 -2.95 -1.11
CA PHE A 20 -0.84 -1.98 -1.12
C PHE A 20 -0.46 -0.77 -0.28
N PHE A 21 -0.84 0.42 -0.74
CA PHE A 21 -0.59 1.68 -0.04
C PHE A 21 -1.89 2.28 0.47
N ASP A 22 -1.94 2.51 1.77
CA ASP A 22 -2.99 3.30 2.40
C ASP A 22 -2.81 4.79 2.08
N THR A 23 -3.88 5.56 2.19
CA THR A 23 -3.92 7.00 1.88
C THR A 23 -2.88 7.80 2.63
N ASN A 24 -2.64 7.49 3.92
CA ASN A 24 -1.66 8.22 4.72
C ASN A 24 -0.24 8.16 4.11
N ILE A 25 0.16 7.02 3.54
CA ILE A 25 1.48 6.89 2.90
C ILE A 25 1.58 7.80 1.67
N VAL A 26 0.52 7.86 0.86
CA VAL A 26 0.47 8.75 -0.33
C VAL A 26 0.53 10.22 0.07
N VAL A 27 -0.21 10.59 1.12
CA VAL A 27 -0.24 11.96 1.66
C VAL A 27 1.13 12.41 2.17
N TYR A 28 1.88 11.53 2.84
CA TYR A 28 3.23 11.85 3.33
C TYR A 28 4.21 12.23 2.22
N CYS A 29 4.00 11.81 0.97
CA CYS A 29 4.85 12.26 -0.15
C CYS A 29 4.87 13.79 -0.33
N PHE A 30 3.86 14.49 0.19
CA PHE A 30 3.70 15.94 0.08
C PHE A 30 3.85 16.68 1.42
N ASP A 31 3.99 15.96 2.53
CA ASP A 31 4.06 16.56 3.86
C ASP A 31 5.48 17.02 4.20
N THR A 32 5.73 18.31 4.02
CA THR A 32 7.03 18.93 4.31
C THR A 32 7.31 19.11 5.81
N LEU A 33 6.30 18.96 6.68
CA LEU A 33 6.46 19.05 8.13
C LEU A 33 7.04 17.75 8.72
N GLU A 34 6.97 16.64 7.98
CA GLU A 34 7.48 15.34 8.36
C GLU A 34 8.53 14.81 7.37
N PRO A 35 9.72 15.47 7.28
CA PRO A 35 10.67 15.22 6.19
C PRO A 35 11.18 13.77 6.12
N ARG A 36 11.31 13.08 7.26
CA ARG A 36 11.74 11.67 7.29
C ARG A 36 10.65 10.77 6.69
N LYS A 37 9.39 10.96 7.08
CA LYS A 37 8.26 10.22 6.52
C LYS A 37 8.06 10.54 5.05
N GLN A 38 8.23 11.81 4.68
CA GLN A 38 8.14 12.23 3.28
C GLN A 38 9.15 11.51 2.40
N THR A 39 10.42 11.50 2.77
CA THR A 39 11.47 10.80 2.03
C THR A 39 11.13 9.32 1.92
N ARG A 40 10.80 8.68 3.05
CA ARG A 40 10.47 7.26 3.07
C ARG A 40 9.27 6.90 2.21
N ALA A 41 8.19 7.69 2.27
CA ALA A 41 6.99 7.48 1.45
C ALA A 41 7.29 7.61 -0.05
N LYS A 42 8.08 8.62 -0.44
CA LYS A 42 8.51 8.81 -1.84
C LYS A 42 9.33 7.63 -2.36
N ASP A 43 10.27 7.14 -1.57
CA ASP A 43 11.13 6.00 -1.96
C ASP A 43 10.29 4.73 -2.15
N LEU A 44 9.35 4.45 -1.24
CA LEU A 44 8.44 3.30 -1.33
C LEU A 44 7.55 3.36 -2.56
N LEU A 45 6.89 4.51 -2.82
CA LEU A 45 6.03 4.65 -3.98
C LEU A 45 6.82 4.63 -5.30
N ALA A 46 8.00 5.24 -5.35
CA ALA A 46 8.85 5.19 -6.53
C ALA A 46 9.30 3.76 -6.86
N HIS A 47 9.72 2.99 -5.83
CA HIS A 47 10.07 1.58 -6.01
C HIS A 47 8.87 0.75 -6.49
N ALA A 48 7.72 0.92 -5.86
CA ALA A 48 6.49 0.19 -6.20
C ALA A 48 5.98 0.51 -7.61
N LEU A 49 6.09 1.77 -8.04
CA LEU A 49 5.73 2.20 -9.39
C LEU A 49 6.68 1.59 -10.43
N ASN A 50 7.99 1.65 -10.19
CA ASN A 50 9.00 1.13 -11.10
C ASN A 50 8.94 -0.40 -11.24
N SER A 51 8.65 -1.11 -10.15
CA SER A 51 8.50 -2.56 -10.14
C SER A 51 7.13 -3.04 -10.66
N GLN A 52 6.16 -2.14 -10.82
CA GLN A 52 4.76 -2.44 -11.16
C GLN A 52 4.05 -3.34 -10.13
N LEU A 53 4.54 -3.37 -8.89
CA LEU A 53 3.99 -4.18 -7.80
C LEU A 53 3.16 -3.36 -6.80
N GLY A 54 3.16 -2.04 -6.94
CA GLY A 54 2.37 -1.13 -6.11
C GLY A 54 0.92 -1.11 -6.51
N ILE A 55 0.05 -1.19 -5.52
CA ILE A 55 -1.40 -1.17 -5.69
C ILE A 55 -2.01 -0.09 -4.81
N VAL A 56 -2.98 0.61 -5.33
CA VAL A 56 -3.93 1.44 -4.59
C VAL A 56 -5.35 1.10 -5.02
N SER A 57 -6.34 1.50 -4.23
CA SER A 57 -7.75 1.42 -4.62
C SER A 57 -8.28 2.78 -5.05
N TYR A 58 -9.45 2.77 -5.67
CA TYR A 58 -10.17 4.00 -6.01
C TYR A 58 -10.47 4.85 -4.75
N GLN A 59 -10.73 4.22 -3.60
CA GLN A 59 -10.87 4.92 -2.32
C GLN A 59 -9.62 5.74 -1.98
N VAL A 60 -8.43 5.16 -2.10
CA VAL A 60 -7.16 5.87 -1.83
C VAL A 60 -7.02 7.10 -2.73
N VAL A 61 -7.36 6.97 -4.02
CA VAL A 61 -7.32 8.11 -4.95
C VAL A 61 -8.27 9.23 -4.51
N GLN A 62 -9.51 8.88 -4.14
CA GLN A 62 -10.51 9.85 -3.66
C GLN A 62 -10.08 10.55 -2.37
N GLU A 63 -9.61 9.79 -1.39
CA GLU A 63 -9.14 10.34 -0.10
C GLU A 63 -7.93 11.23 -0.28
N PHE A 64 -6.96 10.82 -1.10
CA PHE A 64 -5.80 11.66 -1.44
C PHE A 64 -6.25 12.99 -2.04
N CYS A 65 -7.11 12.97 -3.06
CA CYS A 65 -7.63 14.20 -3.68
C CYS A 65 -8.32 15.11 -2.65
N ASN A 66 -9.17 14.52 -1.77
CA ASN A 66 -9.85 15.28 -0.74
C ASN A 66 -8.89 15.94 0.24
N VAL A 67 -7.86 15.21 0.71
CA VAL A 67 -6.84 15.75 1.61
C VAL A 67 -5.98 16.80 0.91
N ALA A 68 -5.54 16.54 -0.32
CA ALA A 68 -4.70 17.46 -1.10
C ALA A 68 -5.38 18.80 -1.38
N CYS A 69 -6.72 18.79 -1.59
CA CYS A 69 -7.50 20.02 -1.79
C CYS A 69 -7.77 20.81 -0.51
N LYS A 70 -7.94 20.13 0.63
CA LYS A 70 -8.48 20.75 1.87
C LYS A 70 -7.43 21.00 2.94
N ALA A 71 -6.40 20.16 3.04
CA ALA A 71 -5.43 20.27 4.11
C ALA A 71 -4.59 21.53 3.97
N LYS A 72 -4.70 22.44 4.94
CA LYS A 72 -3.93 23.71 4.94
C LYS A 72 -2.42 23.49 4.79
N ARG A 73 -1.90 22.38 5.30
CA ARG A 73 -0.46 22.04 5.22
C ARG A 73 -0.02 21.52 3.85
N LEU A 74 -0.94 21.02 3.02
CA LEU A 74 -0.61 20.53 1.66
C LEU A 74 -0.93 21.56 0.60
N GLN A 75 -2.17 22.08 0.56
CA GLN A 75 -2.70 23.07 -0.38
C GLN A 75 -2.11 22.98 -1.79
N LEU A 76 -2.17 21.76 -2.34
CA LEU A 76 -1.58 21.53 -3.66
C LEU A 76 -2.42 22.20 -4.76
N PRO A 77 -1.77 22.85 -5.74
CA PRO A 77 -2.47 23.33 -6.93
C PRO A 77 -3.19 22.16 -7.64
N GLN A 78 -4.37 22.44 -8.19
CA GLN A 78 -5.18 21.43 -8.89
C GLN A 78 -4.40 20.69 -9.98
N GLU A 79 -3.60 21.41 -10.74
CA GLU A 79 -2.76 20.83 -11.80
C GLU A 79 -1.77 19.80 -11.24
N ARG A 80 -1.19 20.07 -10.07
CA ARG A 80 -0.26 19.17 -9.41
C ARG A 80 -0.96 17.92 -8.89
N ILE A 81 -2.17 18.06 -8.32
CA ILE A 81 -2.99 16.93 -7.90
C ILE A 81 -3.30 16.05 -9.10
N LEU A 82 -3.79 16.64 -10.19
CA LEU A 82 -4.16 15.92 -11.42
C LEU A 82 -2.95 15.21 -12.04
N ALA A 83 -1.80 15.86 -12.10
CA ALA A 83 -0.57 15.25 -12.62
C ALA A 83 -0.16 14.03 -11.77
N TYR A 84 -0.20 14.15 -10.44
CA TYR A 84 0.14 13.04 -9.55
C TYR A 84 -0.85 11.88 -9.65
N VAL A 85 -2.14 12.18 -9.71
CA VAL A 85 -3.17 11.15 -9.93
C VAL A 85 -2.89 10.40 -11.24
N ASN A 86 -2.68 11.11 -12.35
CA ASN A 86 -2.50 10.48 -13.66
C ASN A 86 -1.19 9.71 -13.80
N LEU A 87 -0.08 10.25 -13.26
CA LEU A 87 1.25 9.68 -13.48
C LEU A 87 1.66 8.65 -12.44
N VAL A 88 1.09 8.72 -11.23
CA VAL A 88 1.49 7.86 -10.10
C VAL A 88 0.35 6.95 -9.66
N LEU A 89 -0.81 7.52 -9.31
CA LEU A 89 -1.87 6.72 -8.69
C LEU A 89 -2.65 5.88 -9.70
N GLN A 90 -2.96 6.40 -10.89
CA GLN A 90 -3.71 5.65 -11.90
C GLN A 90 -3.00 4.37 -12.39
N PRO A 91 -1.68 4.35 -12.64
CA PRO A 91 -0.98 3.11 -12.96
C PRO A 91 -1.07 2.04 -11.87
N MET A 92 -1.21 2.45 -10.60
CA MET A 92 -1.34 1.56 -9.44
C MET A 92 -2.80 1.27 -9.05
N ASN A 93 -3.79 2.00 -9.60
CA ASN A 93 -5.20 1.84 -9.24
C ASN A 93 -5.81 0.60 -9.90
N GLN A 94 -5.75 -0.54 -9.21
CA GLN A 94 -6.22 -1.83 -9.71
C GLN A 94 -7.49 -2.33 -9.01
N VAL A 95 -8.01 -1.61 -7.99
CA VAL A 95 -9.21 -1.99 -7.25
C VAL A 95 -10.27 -0.89 -7.31
N GLY A 96 -11.32 -1.17 -8.04
CA GLY A 96 -12.50 -0.32 -8.13
C GLY A 96 -13.52 -0.62 -7.03
N SER A 97 -14.54 0.22 -6.95
CA SER A 97 -15.69 0.01 -6.06
C SER A 97 -16.60 -1.09 -6.62
N SER A 98 -17.10 -1.98 -5.73
CA SER A 98 -18.09 -3.00 -6.10
C SER A 98 -18.91 -3.43 -4.88
N PRO A 99 -20.13 -3.98 -5.07
CA PRO A 99 -20.92 -4.55 -3.97
C PRO A 99 -20.18 -5.66 -3.22
N ALA A 100 -19.45 -6.52 -3.93
CA ALA A 100 -18.68 -7.60 -3.35
C ALA A 100 -17.54 -7.10 -2.46
N LEU A 101 -16.90 -5.98 -2.81
CA LEU A 101 -15.88 -5.34 -1.98
C LEU A 101 -16.49 -4.80 -0.67
N ILE A 102 -17.67 -4.18 -0.74
CA ILE A 102 -18.40 -3.67 0.43
C ILE A 102 -18.78 -4.85 1.36
N GLU A 103 -19.28 -5.96 0.81
CA GLU A 103 -19.61 -7.15 1.59
C GLU A 103 -18.38 -7.71 2.31
N SER A 104 -17.25 -7.79 1.61
CA SER A 104 -15.98 -8.25 2.20
C SER A 104 -15.52 -7.32 3.32
N ALA A 105 -15.63 -6.01 3.15
CA ALA A 105 -15.28 -5.03 4.17
C ALA A 105 -16.18 -5.13 5.41
N LEU A 106 -17.48 -5.31 5.23
CA LEU A 106 -18.42 -5.49 6.35
C LEU A 106 -18.13 -6.76 7.14
N ARG A 107 -17.75 -7.85 6.47
CA ARG A 107 -17.33 -9.10 7.11
C ARG A 107 -16.06 -8.89 7.94
N LEU A 108 -15.01 -8.29 7.37
CA LEU A 108 -13.76 -7.98 8.07
C LEU A 108 -14.01 -7.09 9.28
N ARG A 109 -14.89 -6.09 9.16
CA ARG A 109 -15.28 -5.23 10.27
C ARG A 109 -15.91 -5.99 11.43
N SER A 110 -16.76 -6.98 11.13
CA SER A 110 -17.42 -7.80 12.16
C SER A 110 -16.44 -8.79 12.85
N GLU A 111 -15.44 -9.27 12.11
CA GLU A 111 -14.47 -10.26 12.60
C GLU A 111 -13.30 -9.64 13.38
N HIS A 112 -12.88 -8.40 13.02
CA HIS A 112 -11.61 -7.82 13.48
C HIS A 112 -11.71 -6.45 14.16
N SER A 113 -12.89 -5.91 14.39
CA SER A 113 -13.10 -4.60 15.03
C SER A 113 -12.41 -3.41 14.33
N PHE A 114 -12.11 -3.50 13.05
CA PHE A 114 -11.62 -2.39 12.24
C PHE A 114 -12.73 -1.35 12.02
N SER A 115 -12.34 -0.11 11.71
CA SER A 115 -13.27 0.86 11.14
C SER A 115 -13.79 0.37 9.78
N PHE A 116 -14.90 0.92 9.31
CA PHE A 116 -15.41 0.53 7.99
C PHE A 116 -14.41 0.86 6.87
N TYR A 117 -13.77 2.03 6.93
CA TYR A 117 -12.82 2.45 5.91
C TYR A 117 -11.51 1.66 5.95
N ASP A 118 -11.01 1.31 7.15
CA ASP A 118 -9.86 0.40 7.27
C ASP A 118 -10.20 -0.98 6.70
N SER A 119 -11.42 -1.46 6.98
CA SER A 119 -11.90 -2.73 6.42
C SER A 119 -11.96 -2.71 4.89
N LEU A 120 -12.36 -1.57 4.28
CA LEU A 120 -12.33 -1.39 2.83
C LEU A 120 -10.90 -1.42 2.26
N ILE A 121 -9.95 -0.79 2.93
CA ILE A 121 -8.52 -0.83 2.55
C ILE A 121 -8.00 -2.27 2.60
N ILE A 122 -8.26 -2.99 3.71
CA ILE A 122 -7.84 -4.38 3.89
C ILE A 122 -8.51 -5.29 2.85
N ALA A 123 -9.82 -5.14 2.61
CA ALA A 123 -10.54 -5.89 1.59
C ALA A 123 -9.95 -5.65 0.19
N SER A 124 -9.62 -4.38 -0.14
CA SER A 124 -9.01 -4.00 -1.40
C SER A 124 -7.63 -4.62 -1.59
N ALA A 125 -6.78 -4.57 -0.55
CA ALA A 125 -5.46 -5.19 -0.57
C ALA A 125 -5.54 -6.72 -0.74
N THR A 126 -6.50 -7.35 -0.06
CA THR A 126 -6.75 -8.80 -0.17
C THR A 126 -7.26 -9.18 -1.56
N GLN A 127 -8.21 -8.43 -2.11
CA GLN A 127 -8.73 -8.64 -3.47
C GLN A 127 -7.63 -8.52 -4.52
N ALA A 128 -6.72 -7.57 -4.34
CA ALA A 128 -5.55 -7.38 -5.20
C ALA A 128 -4.44 -8.42 -4.97
N LYS A 129 -4.63 -9.36 -4.04
CA LYS A 129 -3.64 -10.39 -3.66
C LYS A 129 -2.30 -9.80 -3.21
N CYS A 130 -2.35 -8.68 -2.48
CA CYS A 130 -1.17 -8.10 -1.87
C CYS A 130 -0.73 -8.92 -0.65
N GLN A 131 0.58 -8.98 -0.41
CA GLN A 131 1.16 -9.61 0.76
C GLN A 131 1.42 -8.60 1.87
N VAL A 132 1.63 -7.33 1.50
CA VAL A 132 1.90 -6.23 2.42
C VAL A 132 0.92 -5.09 2.19
N LEU A 133 0.41 -4.52 3.29
CA LEU A 133 -0.33 -3.27 3.32
C LEU A 133 0.48 -2.26 4.13
N TYR A 134 0.99 -1.23 3.47
CA TYR A 134 1.63 -0.11 4.17
C TYR A 134 0.57 0.86 4.69
N SER A 135 0.51 1.00 6.02
CA SER A 135 -0.37 1.93 6.73
C SER A 135 0.28 2.38 8.04
N GLU A 136 0.14 3.66 8.40
CA GLU A 136 0.56 4.19 9.70
C GLU A 136 -0.53 4.03 10.76
N ASP A 137 -1.80 4.08 10.35
CA ASP A 137 -2.94 4.19 11.27
C ASP A 137 -3.43 2.84 11.81
N MET A 138 -3.03 1.73 11.17
CA MET A 138 -3.39 0.38 11.58
C MET A 138 -2.28 -0.27 12.41
N GLN A 139 -2.64 -1.34 13.15
CA GLN A 139 -1.70 -2.04 14.01
C GLN A 139 -0.55 -2.67 13.21
N HIS A 140 0.67 -2.23 13.51
CA HIS A 140 1.89 -2.74 12.89
C HIS A 140 2.07 -4.25 13.13
N LEU A 141 2.46 -4.97 12.08
CA LEU A 141 2.65 -6.43 12.02
C LEU A 141 1.37 -7.27 12.21
N GLN A 142 0.19 -6.65 12.31
CA GLN A 142 -1.06 -7.40 12.31
C GLN A 142 -1.22 -8.16 10.98
N ARG A 143 -1.74 -9.39 11.07
CA ARG A 143 -2.04 -10.21 9.90
C ARG A 143 -3.55 -10.39 9.74
N VAL A 144 -3.98 -10.33 8.48
CA VAL A 144 -5.34 -10.67 8.06
C VAL A 144 -5.21 -11.65 6.88
N GLY A 145 -5.38 -12.94 7.16
CA GLY A 145 -5.04 -13.98 6.18
C GLY A 145 -3.58 -13.92 5.77
N ASN A 146 -3.32 -13.79 4.46
CA ASN A 146 -1.96 -13.67 3.89
C ASN A 146 -1.44 -12.23 3.85
N LEU A 147 -2.26 -11.24 4.19
CA LEU A 147 -1.89 -9.84 4.20
C LEU A 147 -1.23 -9.47 5.54
N GLN A 148 -0.07 -8.84 5.50
CA GLN A 148 0.58 -8.24 6.66
C GLN A 148 0.49 -6.72 6.60
N ILE A 149 0.04 -6.10 7.69
CA ILE A 149 -0.01 -4.65 7.84
C ILE A 149 1.33 -4.17 8.38
N VAL A 150 1.95 -3.21 7.71
CA VAL A 150 3.27 -2.72 8.06
C VAL A 150 3.25 -1.19 8.14
N ASN A 151 3.63 -0.63 9.28
CA ASN A 151 3.93 0.79 9.38
C ASN A 151 5.38 1.02 8.92
N PRO A 152 5.61 1.60 7.73
CA PRO A 152 6.94 1.71 7.16
C PRO A 152 7.82 2.77 7.83
N PHE A 153 7.24 3.57 8.73
CA PHE A 153 7.94 4.64 9.46
C PHE A 153 8.56 4.17 10.78
N LEU A 154 8.15 2.97 11.26
CA LEU A 154 8.72 2.32 12.44
C LEU A 154 9.94 1.44 12.11
N ILE A 155 10.17 1.13 10.83
CA ILE A 155 11.22 0.23 10.37
C ILE A 155 12.40 1.04 9.84
N VAL A 156 13.61 0.72 10.31
CA VAL A 156 14.86 1.27 9.76
C VAL A 156 15.09 0.65 8.38
N ALA A 157 15.63 1.42 7.43
CA ALA A 157 15.73 1.07 6.01
C ALA A 157 16.31 -0.32 5.67
N ASN A 158 17.03 -0.96 6.60
CA ASN A 158 17.67 -2.27 6.42
C ASN A 158 16.79 -3.47 6.84
N GLU A 159 15.56 -3.26 7.28
CA GLU A 159 14.69 -4.31 7.84
C GLU A 159 13.42 -4.56 7.01
N LEU A 160 13.36 -4.05 5.78
CA LEU A 160 12.24 -4.33 4.89
C LEU A 160 12.37 -5.73 4.27
N PRO A 161 11.27 -6.48 4.24
CA PRO A 161 11.24 -7.77 3.57
C PRO A 161 11.42 -7.63 2.07
#